data_97adae9a9674df063ee6a3c57497a005
#
_entry.id   97adae9a9674df063ee6a3c57497a005
#
_cell.length_a   1.000
_cell.length_b   1.000
_cell.length_c   1.000
_cell.angle_alpha   90.00
_cell.angle_beta   90.00
_cell.angle_gamma   90.00
#
_symmetry.space_group_name_H-M   'P 1'
#
loop_
_entity.id
_entity.type
_entity.pdbx_description
1 polymer ?
#
loop_
_entity_poly.entity_id
_entity_poly.type
_entity_poly.pdbx_seq_one_letter_code
_entity_poly.pdbx_strand_id
1 'polypeptide(L)'
;MACTAIAADSAFNGRWDITVTNEPRLRAWWLEVEGAGTSSIHGRFVGFPGGNMDPIQKIWVDGGALKFTFDNNRGVHQEYTARLAGSRLEGTMKEGATERTWRGVRAPEIADRDGAAWREGKTVSLFDGKSLKGWRGQVPGQALGWMVEDGALKSTGHANNLETDGKFWNFKLHMEYRVGPKSNSGVGIRGRYEIQILEDFGMPPGTHQNGALYSRIAPRVNASKPAGEWQTYDIRLVGRDVTVVLNGEEVVKGVIEGLTAIATDAAEAEPGPLVLQGDHGPVEFRNITLTALTK
;
A
#
# COMPACT_ATOMS: atom_id res chain seq x y z
N MET A 1 -26.11 24.75 -23.23
CA MET A 1 -26.11 23.43 -22.54
C MET A 1 -24.76 22.72 -22.56
N ALA A 2 -23.93 22.81 -23.62
CA ALA A 2 -22.62 22.12 -23.68
C ALA A 2 -21.60 22.61 -22.60
N CYS A 3 -21.57 23.91 -22.31
CA CYS A 3 -20.59 24.48 -21.36
C CYS A 3 -20.82 24.04 -19.88
N THR A 4 -22.06 23.80 -19.49
CA THR A 4 -22.44 23.36 -18.15
C THR A 4 -22.12 21.86 -17.96
N ALA A 5 -22.23 21.04 -18.99
CA ALA A 5 -21.89 19.61 -18.91
C ALA A 5 -20.36 19.40 -18.79
N ILE A 6 -19.56 20.15 -19.55
CA ILE A 6 -18.09 20.09 -19.51
C ILE A 6 -17.57 20.48 -18.11
N ALA A 7 -18.14 21.52 -17.49
CA ALA A 7 -17.77 21.93 -16.13
C ALA A 7 -18.17 20.89 -15.07
N ALA A 8 -19.28 20.19 -15.26
CA ALA A 8 -19.71 19.11 -14.35
C ALA A 8 -18.80 17.88 -14.48
N ASP A 9 -18.40 17.53 -15.70
CA ASP A 9 -17.55 16.37 -15.94
C ASP A 9 -16.11 16.58 -15.45
N SER A 10 -15.58 17.82 -15.53
CA SER A 10 -14.25 18.15 -15.01
C SER A 10 -14.11 17.93 -13.49
N ALA A 11 -15.20 17.86 -12.76
CA ALA A 11 -15.19 17.59 -11.33
C ALA A 11 -14.73 16.16 -10.98
N PHE A 12 -14.64 15.24 -11.95
CA PHE A 12 -14.01 13.93 -11.75
C PHE A 12 -12.48 13.98 -11.71
N ASN A 13 -11.84 15.02 -12.28
CA ASN A 13 -10.39 15.14 -12.32
C ASN A 13 -9.79 15.15 -10.92
N GLY A 14 -8.62 14.54 -10.80
CA GLY A 14 -7.79 14.49 -9.59
C GLY A 14 -7.64 13.10 -9.04
N ARG A 15 -7.15 13.01 -7.81
CA ARG A 15 -6.80 11.76 -7.12
C ARG A 15 -7.86 11.43 -6.08
N TRP A 16 -8.20 10.14 -6.00
CA TRP A 16 -9.26 9.64 -5.15
C TRP A 16 -8.80 8.42 -4.36
N ASP A 17 -8.93 8.50 -3.04
CA ASP A 17 -8.77 7.36 -2.14
C ASP A 17 -10.11 6.66 -2.02
N ILE A 18 -10.13 5.36 -2.30
CA ILE A 18 -11.36 4.57 -2.46
C ILE A 18 -11.45 3.52 -1.36
N THR A 19 -12.59 3.47 -0.69
CA THR A 19 -12.95 2.39 0.24
C THR A 19 -14.00 1.50 -0.41
N VAL A 20 -13.76 0.19 -0.44
CA VAL A 20 -14.74 -0.81 -0.83
C VAL A 20 -15.68 -1.07 0.35
N THR A 21 -16.99 -1.01 0.14
CA THR A 21 -17.95 -0.92 1.24
C THR A 21 -18.71 -2.22 1.54
N ASN A 22 -18.66 -3.21 0.64
CA ASN A 22 -19.39 -4.47 0.79
C ASN A 22 -18.49 -5.72 0.75
N GLU A 23 -17.28 -5.59 1.28
CA GLU A 23 -16.34 -6.69 1.44
C GLU A 23 -16.02 -6.94 2.92
N PRO A 24 -15.90 -8.21 3.36
CA PRO A 24 -15.58 -8.53 4.75
C PRO A 24 -14.14 -8.12 5.15
N ARG A 25 -13.19 -8.14 4.21
CA ARG A 25 -11.85 -7.59 4.40
C ARG A 25 -11.85 -6.15 3.92
N LEU A 26 -11.47 -5.24 4.80
CA LEU A 26 -11.25 -3.84 4.42
C LEU A 26 -10.24 -3.76 3.28
N ARG A 27 -10.63 -3.07 2.22
CA ARG A 27 -9.79 -2.83 1.04
C ARG A 27 -9.85 -1.37 0.68
N ALA A 28 -8.70 -0.84 0.33
CA ALA A 28 -8.59 0.47 -0.24
C ALA A 28 -8.06 0.37 -1.67
N TRP A 29 -8.63 1.16 -2.57
CA TRP A 29 -8.16 1.36 -3.94
C TRP A 29 -7.77 2.82 -4.13
N TRP A 30 -7.16 3.11 -5.24
CA TRP A 30 -6.78 4.47 -5.61
C TRP A 30 -7.07 4.74 -7.08
N LEU A 31 -7.55 5.92 -7.40
CA LEU A 31 -7.89 6.33 -8.76
C LEU A 31 -7.36 7.73 -9.03
N GLU A 32 -6.74 7.92 -10.17
CA GLU A 32 -6.42 9.23 -10.73
C GLU A 32 -7.16 9.41 -12.04
N VAL A 33 -7.77 10.55 -12.22
CA VAL A 33 -8.48 10.95 -13.45
C VAL A 33 -7.95 12.30 -13.91
N GLU A 34 -7.59 12.38 -15.16
CA GLU A 34 -7.17 13.62 -15.81
C GLU A 34 -7.93 13.81 -17.13
N GLY A 35 -8.15 15.06 -17.51
CA GLY A 35 -8.82 15.41 -18.76
C GLY A 35 -10.32 15.06 -18.81
N ALA A 36 -10.98 14.78 -17.67
CA ALA A 36 -12.43 14.59 -17.64
C ALA A 36 -13.16 15.84 -18.16
N GLY A 37 -14.16 15.65 -19.02
CA GLY A 37 -14.84 16.72 -19.77
C GLY A 37 -14.17 17.08 -21.10
N THR A 38 -13.10 16.39 -21.49
CA THR A 38 -12.42 16.55 -22.77
C THR A 38 -12.32 15.22 -23.53
N SER A 39 -11.90 15.26 -24.77
CA SER A 39 -11.61 14.06 -25.58
C SER A 39 -10.33 13.33 -25.17
N SER A 40 -9.53 13.92 -24.25
CA SER A 40 -8.24 13.41 -23.81
C SER A 40 -8.29 12.85 -22.38
N ILE A 41 -9.47 12.41 -21.94
CA ILE A 41 -9.64 11.80 -20.62
C ILE A 41 -8.78 10.52 -20.50
N HIS A 42 -8.01 10.41 -19.41
CA HIS A 42 -7.19 9.26 -19.08
C HIS A 42 -7.09 9.11 -17.55
N GLY A 43 -6.51 8.04 -17.07
CA GLY A 43 -6.35 7.81 -15.65
C GLY A 43 -5.46 6.63 -15.32
N ARG A 44 -5.14 6.49 -14.04
CA ARG A 44 -4.41 5.37 -13.44
C ARG A 44 -5.24 4.80 -12.31
N PHE A 45 -5.15 3.49 -12.11
CA PHE A 45 -5.94 2.82 -11.08
C PHE A 45 -5.13 1.78 -10.32
N VAL A 46 -5.38 1.71 -9.03
CA VAL A 46 -4.87 0.66 -8.14
C VAL A 46 -6.08 -0.09 -7.60
N GLY A 47 -6.31 -1.27 -8.10
CA GLY A 47 -7.43 -2.11 -7.70
C GLY A 47 -6.98 -3.45 -7.14
N PHE A 48 -7.92 -4.38 -6.99
CA PHE A 48 -7.67 -5.75 -6.52
C PHE A 48 -8.13 -6.77 -7.57
N PRO A 49 -7.46 -7.91 -7.70
CA PRO A 49 -6.19 -8.29 -7.07
C PRO A 49 -4.98 -7.64 -7.76
N GLY A 50 -3.86 -7.55 -7.06
CA GLY A 50 -2.54 -7.24 -7.59
C GLY A 50 -1.97 -5.88 -7.23
N GLY A 51 -2.80 -4.85 -7.09
CA GLY A 51 -2.40 -3.53 -6.60
C GLY A 51 -1.34 -2.78 -7.40
N ASN A 52 -1.11 -3.16 -8.64
CA ASN A 52 -0.31 -2.37 -9.55
C ASN A 52 -0.99 -1.01 -9.80
N MET A 53 -0.20 0.02 -10.02
CA MET A 53 -0.69 1.28 -10.54
C MET A 53 -0.63 1.23 -12.06
N ASP A 54 -1.71 0.78 -12.67
CA ASP A 54 -1.75 0.61 -14.12
C ASP A 54 -2.58 1.71 -14.79
N PRO A 55 -2.24 2.09 -16.04
CA PRO A 55 -3.10 2.94 -16.85
C PRO A 55 -4.47 2.28 -17.05
N ILE A 56 -5.53 3.08 -16.96
CA ILE A 56 -6.88 2.62 -17.27
C ILE A 56 -7.01 2.42 -18.77
N GLN A 57 -7.46 1.23 -19.20
CA GLN A 57 -7.54 0.88 -20.63
C GLN A 57 -8.61 1.68 -21.37
N LYS A 58 -9.74 1.94 -20.73
CA LYS A 58 -10.81 2.75 -21.28
C LYS A 58 -11.52 3.52 -20.17
N ILE A 59 -11.62 4.84 -20.32
CA ILE A 59 -12.28 5.73 -19.36
C ILE A 59 -13.10 6.78 -20.13
N TRP A 60 -14.30 7.10 -19.66
CA TRP A 60 -15.17 8.11 -20.26
C TRP A 60 -16.19 8.62 -19.25
N VAL A 61 -16.80 9.76 -19.54
CA VAL A 61 -17.96 10.26 -18.80
C VAL A 61 -19.20 10.13 -19.68
N ASP A 62 -20.26 9.55 -19.13
CA ASP A 62 -21.54 9.39 -19.82
C ASP A 62 -22.71 9.54 -18.83
N GLY A 63 -23.67 10.40 -19.18
CA GLY A 63 -24.84 10.65 -18.35
C GLY A 63 -24.51 11.14 -16.93
N GLY A 64 -23.42 11.94 -16.78
CA GLY A 64 -22.94 12.43 -15.50
C GLY A 64 -22.35 11.32 -14.59
N ALA A 65 -21.93 10.22 -15.18
CA ALA A 65 -21.22 9.15 -14.50
C ALA A 65 -19.84 8.94 -15.14
N LEU A 66 -18.82 8.86 -14.32
CA LEU A 66 -17.51 8.36 -14.71
C LEU A 66 -17.62 6.85 -14.89
N LYS A 67 -17.16 6.35 -16.02
CA LYS A 67 -17.12 4.92 -16.34
C LYS A 67 -15.73 4.55 -16.79
N PHE A 68 -15.25 3.38 -16.38
CA PHE A 68 -14.00 2.84 -16.90
C PHE A 68 -13.98 1.31 -16.84
N THR A 69 -13.13 0.73 -17.67
CA THR A 69 -12.86 -0.70 -17.68
C THR A 69 -11.42 -0.97 -17.31
N PHE A 70 -11.20 -2.07 -16.63
CA PHE A 70 -9.89 -2.47 -16.15
C PHE A 70 -9.78 -3.99 -16.17
N ASP A 71 -8.75 -4.53 -16.83
CA ASP A 71 -8.44 -5.95 -16.75
C ASP A 71 -7.40 -6.13 -15.64
N ASN A 72 -7.76 -6.89 -14.59
CA ASN A 72 -6.87 -7.09 -13.48
C ASN A 72 -5.66 -7.98 -13.85
N ASN A 73 -4.71 -8.15 -12.94
CA ASN A 73 -3.51 -8.95 -13.18
C ASN A 73 -3.74 -10.44 -13.40
N ARG A 74 -5.00 -10.91 -13.27
CA ARG A 74 -5.44 -12.27 -13.63
C ARG A 74 -6.14 -12.32 -14.99
N GLY A 75 -6.17 -11.19 -15.70
CA GLY A 75 -6.85 -11.06 -16.99
C GLY A 75 -8.39 -11.06 -16.87
N VAL A 76 -8.93 -10.78 -15.69
CA VAL A 76 -10.37 -10.71 -15.50
C VAL A 76 -10.87 -9.30 -15.75
N HIS A 77 -11.84 -9.18 -16.65
CA HIS A 77 -12.45 -7.90 -17.01
C HIS A 77 -13.33 -7.35 -15.88
N GLN A 78 -13.15 -6.08 -15.56
CA GLN A 78 -13.90 -5.36 -14.54
C GLN A 78 -14.46 -4.06 -15.13
N GLU A 79 -15.72 -3.76 -14.81
CA GLU A 79 -16.42 -2.54 -15.21
C GLU A 79 -16.71 -1.68 -13.98
N TYR A 80 -16.34 -0.41 -14.05
CA TYR A 80 -16.51 0.55 -12.98
C TYR A 80 -17.45 1.67 -13.42
N THR A 81 -18.33 2.07 -12.51
CA THR A 81 -19.21 3.23 -12.69
C THR A 81 -19.23 4.04 -11.39
N ALA A 82 -19.09 5.36 -11.49
CA ALA A 82 -19.15 6.26 -10.34
C ALA A 82 -19.92 7.54 -10.65
N ARG A 83 -20.56 8.09 -9.65
CA ARG A 83 -21.18 9.41 -9.67
C ARG A 83 -20.65 10.28 -8.56
N LEU A 84 -20.66 11.59 -8.78
CA LEU A 84 -20.38 12.55 -7.73
C LEU A 84 -21.60 12.68 -6.81
N ALA A 85 -21.34 12.54 -5.50
CA ALA A 85 -22.26 12.80 -4.41
C ALA A 85 -21.64 13.89 -3.53
N GLY A 86 -21.88 15.15 -3.88
CA GLY A 86 -21.16 16.30 -3.33
C GLY A 86 -19.67 16.25 -3.72
N SER A 87 -18.77 16.22 -2.72
CA SER A 87 -17.32 16.14 -2.93
C SER A 87 -16.77 14.69 -3.00
N ARG A 88 -17.64 13.68 -3.03
CA ARG A 88 -17.27 12.26 -2.98
C ARG A 88 -17.67 11.55 -4.26
N LEU A 89 -17.02 10.44 -4.55
CA LEU A 89 -17.47 9.46 -5.53
C LEU A 89 -18.26 8.36 -4.82
N GLU A 90 -19.36 7.96 -5.40
CA GLU A 90 -20.06 6.72 -5.07
C GLU A 90 -20.14 5.85 -6.32
N GLY A 91 -19.71 4.60 -6.21
CA GLY A 91 -19.55 3.77 -7.37
C GLY A 91 -19.78 2.28 -7.12
N THR A 92 -19.86 1.58 -8.25
CA THR A 92 -19.95 0.13 -8.32
C THR A 92 -18.84 -0.42 -9.22
N MET A 93 -18.43 -1.64 -8.96
CA MET A 93 -17.56 -2.44 -9.81
C MET A 93 -18.25 -3.77 -10.10
N LYS A 94 -18.25 -4.20 -11.35
CA LYS A 94 -18.75 -5.49 -11.78
C LYS A 94 -17.64 -6.37 -12.30
N GLU A 95 -17.62 -7.61 -11.84
CA GLU A 95 -16.72 -8.67 -12.27
C GLU A 95 -17.57 -9.94 -12.47
N GLY A 96 -18.00 -10.20 -13.70
CA GLY A 96 -18.97 -11.25 -13.97
C GLY A 96 -20.27 -11.05 -13.19
N ALA A 97 -20.63 -12.01 -12.35
CA ALA A 97 -21.81 -11.93 -11.47
C ALA A 97 -21.54 -11.20 -10.14
N THR A 98 -20.31 -10.87 -9.83
CA THR A 98 -19.94 -10.19 -8.59
C THR A 98 -20.08 -8.68 -8.76
N GLU A 99 -20.77 -8.05 -7.81
CA GLU A 99 -20.84 -6.59 -7.73
C GLU A 99 -20.28 -6.11 -6.39
N ARG A 100 -19.40 -5.11 -6.45
CA ARG A 100 -18.86 -4.40 -5.30
C ARG A 100 -19.28 -2.95 -5.32
N THR A 101 -19.60 -2.43 -4.17
CA THR A 101 -19.86 -1.01 -3.97
C THR A 101 -18.64 -0.34 -3.34
N TRP A 102 -18.40 0.91 -3.70
CA TRP A 102 -17.27 1.64 -3.19
C TRP A 102 -17.55 3.14 -3.09
N ARG A 103 -16.78 3.79 -2.25
CA ARG A 103 -16.83 5.24 -2.02
C ARG A 103 -15.44 5.82 -2.17
N GLY A 104 -15.31 6.91 -2.94
CA GLY A 104 -14.07 7.67 -3.10
C GLY A 104 -14.13 9.02 -2.42
N VAL A 105 -13.04 9.40 -1.75
CA VAL A 105 -12.80 10.75 -1.24
C VAL A 105 -11.59 11.33 -1.96
N ARG A 106 -11.46 12.65 -2.02
CA ARG A 106 -10.25 13.27 -2.56
C ARG A 106 -9.04 12.81 -1.77
N ALA A 107 -7.99 12.33 -2.47
CA ALA A 107 -6.73 12.06 -1.83
C ALA A 107 -6.18 13.35 -1.19
N PRO A 108 -5.78 13.30 0.08
CA PRO A 108 -5.40 14.50 0.81
C PRO A 108 -4.06 15.07 0.33
N GLU A 109 -3.90 16.37 0.49
CA GLU A 109 -2.59 16.98 0.46
C GLU A 109 -1.90 16.73 1.80
N ILE A 110 -0.70 16.15 1.77
CA ILE A 110 0.14 15.92 2.95
C ILE A 110 1.31 16.90 2.89
N ALA A 111 1.29 17.88 3.80
CA ALA A 111 2.24 19.00 3.81
C ALA A 111 3.61 18.65 4.39
N ASP A 112 3.72 17.57 5.16
CA ASP A 112 4.99 17.14 5.73
C ASP A 112 5.98 16.73 4.65
N ARG A 113 7.22 17.22 4.76
CA ARG A 113 8.33 16.94 3.84
C ARG A 113 9.61 16.65 4.62
N ASP A 114 10.44 15.76 4.10
CA ASP A 114 11.69 15.33 4.76
C ASP A 114 12.83 16.38 4.71
N GLY A 115 12.66 17.48 4.02
CA GLY A 115 13.64 18.58 4.01
C GLY A 115 13.67 19.48 5.26
N ALA A 116 12.72 19.31 6.19
CA ALA A 116 12.65 20.06 7.44
C ALA A 116 13.42 19.38 8.59
N ALA A 117 13.76 20.14 9.63
CA ALA A 117 14.34 19.56 10.83
C ALA A 117 13.28 18.78 11.62
N TRP A 118 13.46 17.48 11.72
CA TRP A 118 12.62 16.55 12.48
C TRP A 118 13.37 16.12 13.74
N ARG A 119 12.67 16.17 14.89
CA ARG A 119 13.19 15.67 16.17
C ARG A 119 12.85 14.20 16.33
N GLU A 120 13.83 13.42 16.76
CA GLU A 120 13.63 12.01 17.08
C GLU A 120 13.04 11.89 18.49
N GLY A 121 11.94 11.18 18.60
CA GLY A 121 11.36 10.77 19.87
C GLY A 121 12.12 9.57 20.47
N LYS A 122 11.56 8.99 21.52
CA LYS A 122 12.09 7.75 22.09
C LYS A 122 11.85 6.58 21.13
N THR A 123 12.88 5.82 20.86
CA THR A 123 12.75 4.54 20.14
C THR A 123 12.00 3.54 20.99
N VAL A 124 11.00 2.89 20.42
CA VAL A 124 10.20 1.83 21.06
C VAL A 124 10.39 0.52 20.31
N SER A 125 10.45 -0.58 21.07
CA SER A 125 10.41 -1.91 20.49
C SER A 125 8.95 -2.27 20.19
N LEU A 126 8.67 -2.68 18.96
CA LEU A 126 7.35 -3.16 18.53
C LEU A 126 7.21 -4.67 18.68
N PHE A 127 8.30 -5.38 18.91
CA PHE A 127 8.31 -6.83 19.17
C PHE A 127 9.28 -7.15 20.31
N ASP A 128 8.81 -7.86 21.32
CA ASP A 128 9.56 -8.16 22.52
C ASP A 128 10.41 -9.46 22.42
N GLY A 129 10.35 -10.14 21.26
CA GLY A 129 11.01 -11.42 21.03
C GLY A 129 10.33 -12.61 21.72
N LYS A 130 9.17 -12.43 22.37
CA LYS A 130 8.53 -13.45 23.22
C LYS A 130 7.04 -13.63 22.94
N SER A 131 6.35 -12.60 22.47
CA SER A 131 4.89 -12.62 22.33
C SER A 131 4.39 -11.76 21.18
N LEU A 132 3.14 -11.98 20.78
CA LEU A 132 2.41 -11.15 19.81
C LEU A 132 1.74 -9.94 20.47
N LYS A 133 2.13 -9.56 21.67
CA LYS A 133 1.56 -8.39 22.35
C LYS A 133 1.77 -7.12 21.51
N GLY A 134 0.69 -6.38 21.27
CA GLY A 134 0.69 -5.19 20.44
C GLY A 134 0.49 -5.44 18.94
N TRP A 135 0.23 -6.70 18.58
CA TRP A 135 -0.08 -7.14 17.21
C TRP A 135 -1.42 -7.88 17.15
N ARG A 136 -2.14 -7.71 16.06
CA ARG A 136 -3.38 -8.44 15.77
C ARG A 136 -3.45 -8.86 14.31
N GLY A 137 -4.29 -9.84 14.00
CA GLY A 137 -4.58 -10.22 12.61
C GLY A 137 -5.49 -9.20 11.93
N GLN A 138 -5.23 -8.91 10.65
CA GLN A 138 -6.05 -8.01 9.84
C GLN A 138 -7.47 -8.52 9.60
N VAL A 139 -7.64 -9.85 9.48
CA VAL A 139 -8.95 -10.47 9.23
C VAL A 139 -9.48 -11.05 10.53
N PRO A 140 -10.51 -10.45 11.14
CA PRO A 140 -11.11 -10.98 12.37
C PRO A 140 -11.60 -12.41 12.18
N GLY A 141 -11.37 -13.27 13.17
CA GLY A 141 -11.81 -14.68 13.15
C GLY A 141 -10.95 -15.63 12.31
N GLN A 142 -10.04 -15.14 11.49
CA GLN A 142 -9.05 -15.97 10.82
C GLN A 142 -7.92 -16.33 11.78
N ALA A 143 -7.45 -17.59 11.73
CA ALA A 143 -6.27 -18.03 12.48
C ALA A 143 -5.06 -17.15 12.17
N LEU A 144 -4.27 -16.80 13.19
CA LEU A 144 -3.12 -15.91 12.98
C LEU A 144 -2.06 -16.56 12.09
N GLY A 145 -1.73 -17.84 12.31
CA GLY A 145 -0.69 -18.53 11.52
C GLY A 145 0.73 -18.02 11.78
N TRP A 146 0.94 -17.32 12.88
CA TRP A 146 2.23 -16.82 13.35
C TRP A 146 2.61 -17.49 14.66
N MET A 147 3.90 -17.69 14.83
CA MET A 147 4.48 -18.19 16.08
C MET A 147 5.69 -17.35 16.48
N VAL A 148 6.05 -17.40 17.76
CA VAL A 148 7.30 -16.81 18.25
C VAL A 148 8.23 -17.96 18.64
N GLU A 149 9.38 -18.01 18.00
CA GLU A 149 10.40 -19.03 18.23
C GLU A 149 11.78 -18.41 18.05
N ASP A 150 12.73 -18.75 18.93
CA ASP A 150 14.11 -18.25 18.91
C ASP A 150 14.23 -16.71 18.85
N GLY A 151 13.30 -16.01 19.50
CA GLY A 151 13.29 -14.54 19.50
C GLY A 151 12.82 -13.92 18.18
N ALA A 152 12.30 -14.70 17.25
CA ALA A 152 11.76 -14.26 15.97
C ALA A 152 10.26 -14.54 15.86
N LEU A 153 9.59 -13.68 15.14
CA LEU A 153 8.19 -13.79 14.72
C LEU A 153 8.17 -14.52 13.38
N LYS A 154 7.61 -15.71 13.32
CA LYS A 154 7.65 -16.61 12.15
C LYS A 154 6.26 -16.79 11.55
N SER A 155 6.11 -16.56 10.26
CA SER A 155 4.91 -16.88 9.49
C SER A 155 4.99 -18.26 8.86
N THR A 156 3.87 -18.97 8.81
CA THR A 156 3.74 -20.25 8.08
C THR A 156 3.69 -20.06 6.55
N GLY A 157 3.58 -18.81 6.07
CA GLY A 157 3.40 -18.50 4.65
C GLY A 157 1.95 -18.45 4.17
N HIS A 158 1.00 -18.84 5.03
CA HIS A 158 -0.46 -18.74 4.82
C HIS A 158 -1.13 -18.09 6.03
N ALA A 159 -0.38 -17.24 6.73
CA ALA A 159 -0.84 -16.57 7.93
C ALA A 159 -1.74 -15.38 7.60
N ASN A 160 -2.59 -15.01 8.56
CA ASN A 160 -3.26 -13.73 8.55
C ASN A 160 -2.21 -12.60 8.64
N ASN A 161 -2.30 -11.56 7.80
CA ASN A 161 -1.39 -10.44 7.94
C ASN A 161 -1.50 -9.83 9.34
N LEU A 162 -0.37 -9.50 9.96
CA LEU A 162 -0.34 -8.83 11.25
C LEU A 162 -0.33 -7.32 11.08
N GLU A 163 -1.04 -6.63 11.96
CA GLU A 163 -0.93 -5.19 12.10
C GLU A 163 -0.70 -4.79 13.56
N THR A 164 0.01 -3.69 13.78
CA THR A 164 0.19 -3.15 15.13
C THR A 164 -1.09 -2.55 15.66
N ASP A 165 -1.32 -2.65 16.99
CA ASP A 165 -2.37 -1.90 17.67
C ASP A 165 -2.10 -0.39 17.64
N GLY A 166 -0.83 -0.01 17.72
CA GLY A 166 -0.36 1.37 17.58
C GLY A 166 -0.44 1.88 16.13
N LYS A 167 -0.69 3.19 15.99
CA LYS A 167 -0.69 3.89 14.71
C LYS A 167 0.40 4.96 14.70
N PHE A 168 1.06 5.12 13.56
CA PHE A 168 2.24 5.97 13.42
C PHE A 168 2.06 6.94 12.24
N TRP A 169 2.67 8.11 12.33
CA TRP A 169 2.61 9.14 11.27
C TRP A 169 3.96 9.29 10.57
N ASN A 170 4.88 10.06 11.14
CA ASN A 170 6.23 10.19 10.64
C ASN A 170 7.19 9.42 11.55
N PHE A 171 8.07 8.62 10.98
CA PHE A 171 8.92 7.73 11.79
C PHE A 171 10.17 7.26 11.05
N LYS A 172 11.11 6.73 11.84
CA LYS A 172 12.13 5.78 11.42
C LYS A 172 11.72 4.40 11.92
N LEU A 173 11.81 3.40 11.07
CA LEU A 173 11.56 2.01 11.38
C LEU A 173 12.85 1.23 11.10
N HIS A 174 13.29 0.44 12.06
CA HIS A 174 14.32 -0.57 11.87
C HIS A 174 13.73 -1.96 12.09
N MET A 175 14.10 -2.91 11.24
CA MET A 175 13.75 -4.31 11.43
C MET A 175 14.75 -5.24 10.77
N GLU A 176 14.84 -6.45 11.31
CA GLU A 176 15.50 -7.56 10.63
C GLU A 176 14.46 -8.57 10.16
N TYR A 177 14.68 -9.11 8.96
CA TYR A 177 13.84 -10.16 8.39
C TYR A 177 14.69 -11.19 7.65
N ARG A 178 14.15 -12.39 7.50
CA ARG A 178 14.70 -13.38 6.56
C ARG A 178 13.58 -14.13 5.85
N VAL A 179 13.85 -14.51 4.62
CA VAL A 179 12.92 -15.23 3.76
C VAL A 179 13.54 -16.56 3.32
N GLY A 180 12.70 -17.57 3.17
CA GLY A 180 13.08 -18.82 2.55
C GLY A 180 13.15 -18.71 1.02
N PRO A 181 13.57 -19.78 0.34
CA PRO A 181 13.57 -19.82 -1.12
C PRO A 181 12.17 -19.55 -1.72
N LYS A 182 12.11 -18.71 -2.75
CA LYS A 182 10.87 -18.30 -3.45
C LYS A 182 9.82 -17.63 -2.55
N SER A 183 10.22 -17.13 -1.40
CA SER A 183 9.31 -16.49 -0.46
C SER A 183 9.04 -15.04 -0.85
N ASN A 184 7.80 -14.62 -0.59
CA ASN A 184 7.29 -13.26 -0.79
C ASN A 184 6.62 -12.79 0.51
N SER A 185 6.82 -11.53 0.83
CA SER A 185 6.21 -10.83 1.97
C SER A 185 6.21 -9.33 1.70
N GLY A 186 5.86 -8.52 2.69
CA GLY A 186 5.90 -7.06 2.59
C GLY A 186 5.73 -6.39 3.94
N VAL A 187 6.19 -5.16 4.03
CA VAL A 187 6.00 -4.28 5.17
C VAL A 187 5.09 -3.13 4.78
N GLY A 188 3.89 -3.09 5.35
CA GLY A 188 2.94 -1.99 5.14
C GLY A 188 3.22 -0.84 6.09
N ILE A 189 3.86 0.21 5.59
CA ILE A 189 4.07 1.44 6.36
C ILE A 189 2.81 2.28 6.37
N ARG A 190 2.39 2.74 7.54
CA ARG A 190 1.06 3.33 7.81
C ARG A 190 -0.12 2.44 7.37
N GLY A 191 0.10 1.12 7.19
CA GLY A 191 -0.93 0.21 6.68
C GLY A 191 -1.42 0.51 5.26
N ARG A 192 -0.71 1.34 4.49
CA ARG A 192 -1.17 1.83 3.17
C ARG A 192 -0.13 1.72 2.07
N TYR A 193 1.14 1.71 2.41
CA TYR A 193 2.24 1.71 1.45
C TYR A 193 3.15 0.52 1.72
N GLU A 194 3.40 -0.29 0.71
CA GLU A 194 4.15 -1.52 0.85
C GLU A 194 5.61 -1.34 0.46
N ILE A 195 6.50 -1.71 1.36
CA ILE A 195 7.90 -1.98 1.03
C ILE A 195 8.03 -3.48 0.84
N GLN A 196 8.37 -3.86 -0.38
CA GLN A 196 8.42 -5.26 -0.81
C GLN A 196 9.49 -6.06 -0.09
N ILE A 197 9.16 -7.27 0.30
CA ILE A 197 10.09 -8.31 0.74
C ILE A 197 9.98 -9.49 -0.24
N LEU A 198 11.09 -9.81 -0.89
CA LEU A 198 11.13 -10.89 -1.87
C LEU A 198 12.48 -11.62 -1.79
N GLU A 199 12.47 -12.92 -2.00
CA GLU A 199 13.70 -13.67 -2.27
C GLU A 199 14.07 -13.47 -3.74
N ASP A 200 15.01 -12.57 -3.97
CA ASP A 200 15.44 -12.13 -5.31
C ASP A 200 16.96 -11.90 -5.42
N PHE A 201 17.73 -12.52 -4.55
CA PHE A 201 19.18 -12.38 -4.55
C PHE A 201 19.77 -12.61 -5.95
N GLY A 202 20.57 -11.64 -6.43
CA GLY A 202 21.19 -11.70 -7.76
C GLY A 202 20.28 -11.35 -8.95
N MET A 203 19.00 -11.03 -8.70
CA MET A 203 18.07 -10.59 -9.75
C MET A 203 18.26 -9.09 -10.05
N PRO A 204 17.92 -8.64 -11.28
CA PRO A 204 17.92 -7.20 -11.57
C PRO A 204 16.85 -6.45 -10.75
N PRO A 205 17.09 -5.18 -10.41
CA PRO A 205 16.09 -4.34 -9.76
C PRO A 205 14.80 -4.19 -10.58
N GLY A 206 13.66 -4.11 -9.89
CA GLY A 206 12.36 -3.88 -10.50
C GLY A 206 11.35 -3.40 -9.45
N THR A 207 10.20 -2.90 -9.87
CA THR A 207 9.19 -2.34 -8.96
C THR A 207 8.49 -3.36 -8.06
N HIS A 208 8.74 -4.65 -8.27
CA HIS A 208 8.23 -5.76 -7.45
C HIS A 208 9.35 -6.52 -6.73
N GLN A 209 10.60 -6.03 -6.80
CA GLN A 209 11.76 -6.64 -6.17
C GLN A 209 11.92 -6.17 -4.72
N ASN A 210 12.74 -6.90 -3.98
CA ASN A 210 13.04 -6.62 -2.57
C ASN A 210 13.52 -5.17 -2.37
N GLY A 211 12.94 -4.46 -1.42
CA GLY A 211 13.24 -3.05 -1.16
C GLY A 211 12.44 -2.05 -1.99
N ALA A 212 11.69 -2.48 -3.00
CA ALA A 212 10.86 -1.58 -3.79
C ALA A 212 9.73 -0.94 -2.94
N LEU A 213 9.38 0.30 -3.23
CA LEU A 213 8.02 0.77 -2.96
C LEU A 213 7.13 0.09 -4.00
N TYR A 214 6.38 -0.91 -3.57
CA TYR A 214 5.69 -1.88 -4.43
C TYR A 214 4.93 -1.23 -5.58
N SER A 215 5.25 -1.68 -6.82
CA SER A 215 4.68 -1.20 -8.08
C SER A 215 4.83 0.31 -8.34
N ARG A 216 5.69 1.01 -7.61
CA ARG A 216 5.92 2.48 -7.72
C ARG A 216 7.37 2.81 -8.03
N ILE A 217 8.27 2.47 -7.11
CA ILE A 217 9.69 2.84 -7.20
C ILE A 217 10.53 1.59 -7.06
N ALA A 218 11.27 1.25 -8.12
CA ALA A 218 12.25 0.18 -8.08
C ALA A 218 13.45 0.55 -7.18
N PRO A 219 14.08 -0.41 -6.49
CA PRO A 219 15.35 -0.17 -5.84
C PRO A 219 16.42 0.20 -6.88
N ARG A 220 17.34 1.09 -6.52
CA ARG A 220 18.44 1.50 -7.41
C ARG A 220 19.42 0.37 -7.70
N VAL A 221 19.58 -0.52 -6.73
CA VAL A 221 20.42 -1.72 -6.80
C VAL A 221 19.73 -2.86 -6.06
N ASN A 222 20.01 -4.10 -6.42
CA ASN A 222 19.64 -5.24 -5.61
C ASN A 222 20.67 -5.43 -4.50
N ALA A 223 20.29 -5.06 -3.26
CA ALA A 223 21.12 -5.21 -2.07
C ALA A 223 20.70 -6.43 -1.22
N SER A 224 19.90 -7.35 -1.79
CA SER A 224 19.43 -8.56 -1.12
C SER A 224 20.56 -9.51 -0.79
N LYS A 225 20.39 -10.28 0.30
CA LYS A 225 21.23 -11.43 0.64
C LYS A 225 20.56 -12.73 0.21
N PRO A 226 21.31 -13.84 0.10
CA PRO A 226 20.76 -15.15 -0.18
C PRO A 226 19.63 -15.56 0.76
N ALA A 227 18.73 -16.44 0.27
CA ALA A 227 17.67 -17.03 1.07
C ALA A 227 18.20 -17.63 2.40
N GLY A 228 17.47 -17.41 3.49
CA GLY A 228 17.84 -17.88 4.83
C GLY A 228 18.78 -16.97 5.60
N GLU A 229 19.38 -15.96 4.97
CA GLU A 229 20.20 -14.97 5.66
C GLU A 229 19.33 -13.82 6.23
N TRP A 230 19.73 -13.31 7.39
CA TRP A 230 19.11 -12.13 7.99
C TRP A 230 19.47 -10.87 7.20
N GLN A 231 18.44 -10.12 6.85
CA GLN A 231 18.51 -8.84 6.15
C GLN A 231 17.98 -7.74 7.06
N THR A 232 18.36 -6.49 6.79
CA THR A 232 17.91 -5.33 7.55
C THR A 232 17.17 -4.36 6.66
N TYR A 233 16.07 -3.82 7.18
CA TYR A 233 15.46 -2.60 6.68
C TYR A 233 15.63 -1.47 7.68
N ASP A 234 16.08 -0.32 7.18
CA ASP A 234 15.95 0.98 7.82
C ASP A 234 15.08 1.86 6.91
N ILE A 235 13.87 2.18 7.37
CA ILE A 235 12.88 2.92 6.59
C ILE A 235 12.61 4.24 7.29
N ARG A 236 12.71 5.35 6.56
CA ARG A 236 12.32 6.67 7.02
C ARG A 236 11.11 7.13 6.22
N LEU A 237 10.04 7.53 6.91
CA LEU A 237 8.83 8.06 6.32
C LEU A 237 8.47 9.41 6.94
N VAL A 238 8.36 10.44 6.10
CA VAL A 238 7.93 11.78 6.48
C VAL A 238 6.94 12.29 5.45
N GLY A 239 5.70 12.51 5.86
CA GLY A 239 4.65 12.81 4.90
C GLY A 239 4.53 11.70 3.86
N ARG A 240 4.82 12.03 2.60
CA ARG A 240 4.94 11.07 1.49
C ARG A 240 6.39 10.80 1.08
N ASP A 241 7.36 11.47 1.69
CA ASP A 241 8.77 11.23 1.40
C ASP A 241 9.21 9.93 2.09
N VAL A 242 9.72 8.98 1.32
CA VAL A 242 10.20 7.68 1.80
C VAL A 242 11.65 7.46 1.41
N THR A 243 12.42 6.96 2.37
CA THR A 243 13.77 6.43 2.14
C THR A 243 13.82 5.01 2.67
N VAL A 244 14.33 4.07 1.87
CA VAL A 244 14.53 2.67 2.24
C VAL A 244 16.01 2.33 2.12
N VAL A 245 16.58 1.83 3.20
CA VAL A 245 17.93 1.28 3.26
C VAL A 245 17.81 -0.23 3.49
N LEU A 246 18.34 -1.02 2.56
CA LEU A 246 18.39 -2.48 2.62
C LEU A 246 19.84 -2.92 2.83
N ASN A 247 20.10 -3.61 3.93
CA ASN A 247 21.45 -4.12 4.26
C ASN A 247 22.53 -3.04 4.26
N GLY A 248 22.19 -1.81 4.68
CA GLY A 248 23.10 -0.66 4.72
C GLY A 248 23.20 0.14 3.42
N GLU A 249 22.57 -0.30 2.33
CA GLU A 249 22.52 0.40 1.05
C GLU A 249 21.20 1.15 0.88
N GLU A 250 21.23 2.47 0.60
CA GLU A 250 20.02 3.24 0.24
C GLU A 250 19.51 2.80 -1.12
N VAL A 251 18.44 2.02 -1.13
CA VAL A 251 17.87 1.44 -2.35
C VAL A 251 16.71 2.25 -2.94
N VAL A 252 15.92 2.89 -2.11
CA VAL A 252 14.82 3.77 -2.54
C VAL A 252 14.89 5.10 -1.82
N LYS A 253 14.71 6.18 -2.56
CA LYS A 253 14.43 7.52 -2.07
C LYS A 253 13.46 8.20 -3.02
N GLY A 254 12.27 8.59 -2.54
CA GLY A 254 11.27 9.17 -3.40
C GLY A 254 10.01 9.63 -2.68
N VAL A 255 9.02 10.01 -3.47
CA VAL A 255 7.71 10.45 -2.99
C VAL A 255 6.67 9.39 -3.32
N ILE A 256 5.89 8.99 -2.33
CA ILE A 256 4.83 7.99 -2.48
C ILE A 256 3.67 8.58 -3.27
N GLU A 257 3.26 7.90 -4.33
CA GLU A 257 2.05 8.20 -5.08
C GLU A 257 1.02 7.09 -4.89
N GLY A 258 -0.14 7.46 -4.34
CA GLY A 258 -1.30 6.58 -4.15
C GLY A 258 -1.08 5.41 -3.20
N LEU A 259 -2.16 4.73 -2.92
CA LEU A 259 -2.18 3.53 -2.08
C LEU A 259 -1.54 2.34 -2.81
N THR A 260 -0.99 1.38 -2.06
CA THR A 260 -0.51 0.10 -2.61
C THR A 260 -1.47 -1.05 -2.27
N ALA A 261 -1.20 -2.26 -2.77
CA ALA A 261 -2.04 -3.43 -2.57
C ALA A 261 -2.27 -3.81 -1.09
N ILE A 262 -1.33 -3.47 -0.22
CA ILE A 262 -1.39 -3.77 1.22
C ILE A 262 -2.35 -2.84 1.98
N ALA A 263 -2.89 -1.80 1.32
CA ALA A 263 -3.70 -0.78 1.96
C ALA A 263 -4.91 -1.36 2.73
N THR A 264 -4.95 -1.07 4.03
CA THR A 264 -6.00 -1.51 4.94
C THR A 264 -7.17 -0.54 5.01
N ASP A 265 -6.94 0.72 4.66
CA ASP A 265 -7.93 1.79 4.61
C ASP A 265 -7.50 2.88 3.62
N ALA A 266 -8.40 3.82 3.35
CA ALA A 266 -8.21 4.95 2.45
C ALA A 266 -7.98 6.29 3.19
N ALA A 267 -7.63 6.26 4.47
CA ALA A 267 -7.49 7.47 5.29
C ALA A 267 -6.04 7.98 5.29
N GLU A 268 -5.50 8.35 4.13
CA GLU A 268 -4.10 8.74 3.97
C GLU A 268 -3.63 9.91 4.86
N ALA A 269 -4.56 10.78 5.31
CA ALA A 269 -4.26 11.91 6.19
C ALA A 269 -4.09 11.51 7.67
N GLU A 270 -4.36 10.24 8.02
CA GLU A 270 -4.34 9.76 9.39
C GLU A 270 -3.14 8.87 9.68
N PRO A 271 -2.64 8.82 10.92
CA PRO A 271 -1.69 7.79 11.34
C PRO A 271 -2.23 6.39 11.03
N GLY A 272 -1.36 5.47 10.66
CA GLY A 272 -1.74 4.09 10.35
C GLY A 272 -0.83 3.07 11.01
N PRO A 273 -1.25 1.79 11.06
CA PRO A 273 -0.47 0.72 11.66
C PRO A 273 0.77 0.36 10.81
N LEU A 274 1.69 -0.35 11.41
CA LEU A 274 2.65 -1.16 10.66
C LEU A 274 1.99 -2.50 10.33
N VAL A 275 2.17 -2.99 9.12
CA VAL A 275 1.65 -4.29 8.65
C VAL A 275 2.80 -5.20 8.28
N LEU A 276 2.72 -6.47 8.68
CA LEU A 276 3.61 -7.54 8.23
C LEU A 276 2.79 -8.54 7.42
N GLN A 277 3.14 -8.72 6.16
CA GLN A 277 2.45 -9.64 5.27
C GLN A 277 2.87 -11.08 5.57
N GLY A 278 1.89 -11.96 5.81
CA GLY A 278 2.12 -13.34 6.22
C GLY A 278 1.53 -14.38 5.27
N ASP A 279 0.82 -13.95 4.23
CA ASP A 279 0.00 -14.82 3.38
C ASP A 279 0.63 -15.18 2.00
N HIS A 280 1.88 -14.74 1.75
CA HIS A 280 2.55 -14.94 0.44
C HIS A 280 3.82 -15.81 0.49
N GLY A 281 4.22 -16.25 1.66
CA GLY A 281 5.39 -17.12 1.86
C GLY A 281 5.91 -17.10 3.29
N PRO A 282 6.74 -18.10 3.68
CA PRO A 282 7.36 -18.11 5.00
C PRO A 282 8.32 -16.94 5.15
N VAL A 283 8.17 -16.20 6.22
CA VAL A 283 9.03 -15.07 6.56
C VAL A 283 9.21 -15.00 8.07
N GLU A 284 10.37 -14.53 8.49
CA GLU A 284 10.67 -14.30 9.90
C GLU A 284 11.07 -12.84 10.11
N PHE A 285 10.66 -12.29 11.27
CA PHE A 285 11.00 -10.92 11.68
C PHE A 285 11.54 -10.89 13.09
N ARG A 286 12.49 -10.00 13.37
CA ARG A 286 12.98 -9.69 14.70
C ARG A 286 13.50 -8.26 14.79
N ASN A 287 13.86 -7.80 15.98
CA ASN A 287 14.46 -6.48 16.22
C ASN A 287 13.65 -5.32 15.60
N ILE A 288 12.30 -5.41 15.68
CA ILE A 288 11.41 -4.40 15.13
C ILE A 288 11.35 -3.21 16.08
N THR A 289 11.91 -2.08 15.70
CA THR A 289 11.92 -0.85 16.49
C THR A 289 11.46 0.35 15.68
N LEU A 290 10.80 1.28 16.34
CA LEU A 290 10.27 2.49 15.71
C LEU A 290 10.63 3.72 16.54
N THR A 291 11.09 4.77 15.85
CA THR A 291 11.36 6.10 16.41
C THR A 291 10.42 7.10 15.76
N ALA A 292 9.49 7.66 16.50
CA ALA A 292 8.59 8.70 15.98
C ALA A 292 9.39 9.97 15.67
N LEU A 293 8.98 10.66 14.60
CA LEU A 293 9.55 11.95 14.18
C LEU A 293 8.49 13.06 14.40
N THR A 294 8.89 14.13 15.08
CA THR A 294 8.05 15.30 15.38
C THR A 294 8.74 16.58 14.94
N LYS A 295 7.98 17.66 14.72
CA LYS A 295 8.51 19.01 14.46
C LYS A 295 8.92 19.70 15.75
#